data_163916b5e97fe6513fd532748730f453
#
_entry.id   163916b5e97fe6513fd532748730f453
#
_cell.length_a   1.000
_cell.length_b   1.000
_cell.length_c   1.000
_cell.angle_alpha   90.00
_cell.angle_beta   90.00
_cell.angle_gamma   90.00
#
_symmetry.space_group_name_H-M   'P 1'
#
loop_
_entity.id
_entity.type
_entity.pdbx_description
1 polymer ?
#
loop_
_entity_poly.entity_id
_entity_poly.type
_entity_poly.pdbx_seq_one_letter_code
_entity_poly.pdbx_strand_id
1 'polypeptide(L)' 'MKCKLLVAEDELIERKVLCRTLQKYLGDLICLYEAKNGREALEIFAREAPQVAVLDIEMPEI' A
#
# COMPACT_ATOMS: atom_id res chain seq x y z
N MET A 1 5.74 -14.68 -11.32
CA MET A 1 4.91 -14.52 -10.12
C MET A 1 5.08 -13.11 -9.57
N LYS A 2 3.99 -12.45 -9.25
CA LYS A 2 4.04 -11.07 -8.78
C LYS A 2 4.10 -11.02 -7.27
N CYS A 3 4.82 -10.04 -6.75
CA CYS A 3 4.87 -9.76 -5.33
C CYS A 3 3.68 -8.87 -4.95
N LYS A 4 2.91 -9.26 -3.96
CA LYS A 4 1.83 -8.44 -3.47
C LYS A 4 2.38 -7.36 -2.55
N LEU A 5 2.14 -6.11 -2.91
CA LEU A 5 2.67 -4.95 -2.18
C LEU A 5 1.53 -4.06 -1.74
N LEU A 6 1.45 -3.78 -0.46
CA LEU A 6 0.44 -2.91 0.12
C LEU A 6 1.06 -1.54 0.38
N VAL A 7 0.40 -0.49 -0.10
CA VAL A 7 0.76 0.89 0.21
C VAL A 7 -0.36 1.48 1.06
N ALA A 8 -0.02 1.87 2.27
CA ALA A 8 -0.97 2.51 3.19
C ALA A 8 -0.48 3.92 3.49
N GLU A 9 -1.19 4.90 2.99
CA GLU A 9 -0.87 6.31 3.12
C GLU A 9 -2.17 7.10 3.22
N ASP A 10 -2.31 7.91 4.27
CA ASP A 10 -3.56 8.64 4.51
C ASP A 10 -3.73 9.87 3.61
N GLU A 11 -2.65 10.45 3.11
CA GLU A 11 -2.70 11.59 2.20
C GLU A 11 -2.92 11.10 0.77
N LEU A 12 -4.03 11.53 0.16
CA LEU A 12 -4.42 11.05 -1.16
C LEU A 12 -3.34 11.30 -2.22
N ILE A 13 -2.82 12.54 -2.27
CA ILE A 13 -1.84 12.89 -3.29
C ILE A 13 -0.55 12.12 -3.10
N GLU A 14 -0.07 12.05 -1.86
CA GLU A 14 1.15 11.31 -1.56
C GLU A 14 0.99 9.83 -1.88
N ARG A 15 -0.19 9.26 -1.57
CA ARG A 15 -0.46 7.86 -1.89
C ARG A 15 -0.43 7.62 -3.39
N LYS A 16 -1.05 8.51 -4.17
CA LYS A 16 -1.07 8.37 -5.63
C LYS A 16 0.31 8.53 -6.24
N VAL A 17 1.10 9.47 -5.73
CA VAL A 17 2.48 9.65 -6.21
C VAL A 17 3.31 8.41 -5.93
N LEU A 18 3.20 7.88 -4.71
CA LEU A 18 3.96 6.69 -4.32
C LEU A 18 3.55 5.48 -5.17
N CYS A 19 2.25 5.28 -5.33
CA CYS A 19 1.76 4.14 -6.11
C CYS A 19 2.18 4.26 -7.57
N ARG A 20 2.11 5.46 -8.13
CA ARG A 20 2.52 5.67 -9.53
C ARG A 20 4.02 5.40 -9.69
N THR A 21 4.82 5.84 -8.73
CA THR A 21 6.26 5.62 -8.77
C THR A 21 6.57 4.12 -8.70
N LEU A 22 5.92 3.40 -7.80
CA LEU A 22 6.13 1.97 -7.68
C LEU A 22 5.69 1.23 -8.95
N GLN A 23 4.57 1.62 -9.53
CA GLN A 23 4.11 1.01 -10.77
C GLN A 23 5.08 1.29 -11.92
N LYS A 24 5.64 2.49 -11.95
CA LYS A 24 6.58 2.85 -13.01
C LYS A 24 7.85 1.99 -12.96
N TYR A 25 8.38 1.77 -11.77
CA TYR A 25 9.65 1.08 -11.64
C TYR A 25 9.52 -0.43 -11.45
N LEU A 26 8.41 -0.89 -10.89
CA LEU A 26 8.25 -2.29 -10.51
C LEU A 26 6.99 -2.94 -11.09
N GLY A 27 6.28 -2.23 -11.97
CA GLY A 27 4.93 -2.60 -12.39
C GLY A 27 4.72 -4.07 -12.73
N ASP A 28 5.63 -4.66 -13.49
CA ASP A 28 5.48 -6.06 -13.91
C ASP A 28 5.81 -7.04 -12.79
N LEU A 29 6.43 -6.57 -11.72
CA LEU A 29 6.88 -7.42 -10.62
C LEU A 29 5.96 -7.40 -9.42
N ILE A 30 4.99 -6.50 -9.39
CA ILE A 30 4.15 -6.30 -8.22
C ILE A 30 2.66 -6.31 -8.55
N CYS A 31 1.89 -6.72 -7.55
CA CYS A 31 0.46 -6.54 -7.52
C CYS A 31 0.20 -5.53 -6.39
N LEU A 32 -0.26 -4.35 -6.74
CA LEU A 32 -0.31 -3.21 -5.83
C LEU A 32 -1.69 -3.05 -5.21
N TYR A 33 -1.73 -2.89 -3.90
CA TYR A 33 -2.95 -2.61 -3.15
C TYR A 33 -2.79 -1.29 -2.42
N GLU A 34 -3.86 -0.50 -2.36
CA GLU A 34 -3.85 0.80 -1.70
C GLU A 34 -4.79 0.81 -0.51
N ALA A 35 -4.33 1.42 0.56
CA ALA A 35 -5.15 1.67 1.74
C ALA A 35 -5.00 3.13 2.14
N LYS A 36 -6.09 3.77 2.52
CA LYS A 36 -6.07 5.18 2.91
C LYS A 36 -5.97 5.37 4.42
N ASN A 37 -6.08 4.30 5.18
CA ASN A 37 -5.95 4.36 6.63
C ASN A 37 -5.58 2.98 7.17
N GLY A 38 -5.34 2.92 8.48
CA GLY A 38 -4.90 1.69 9.12
C GLY A 38 -5.93 0.58 9.07
N ARG A 39 -7.22 0.93 9.15
CA ARG A 39 -8.27 -0.10 9.09
C ARG A 39 -8.27 -0.78 7.73
N GLU A 40 -8.22 0.02 6.65
CA GLU A 40 -8.15 -0.56 5.31
C GLU A 40 -6.89 -1.39 5.12
N ALA A 41 -5.78 -0.92 5.67
CA ALA A 41 -4.52 -1.67 5.58
C ALA A 41 -4.65 -3.04 6.25
N LEU A 42 -5.27 -3.09 7.42
CA LEU A 42 -5.46 -4.35 8.13
C LEU A 42 -6.40 -5.28 7.37
N GLU A 43 -7.46 -4.73 6.78
CA GLU A 43 -8.39 -5.51 5.98
C GLU A 43 -7.70 -6.14 4.78
N ILE A 44 -6.90 -5.35 4.07
CA ILE A 44 -6.16 -5.84 2.92
C ILE A 44 -5.12 -6.86 3.35
N PHE A 45 -4.43 -6.59 4.45
CA PHE A 45 -3.43 -7.51 4.97
C PHE A 45 -4.04 -8.87 5.28
N ALA A 46 -5.22 -8.88 5.92
CA ALA A 46 -5.89 -10.13 6.27
C ALA A 46 -6.40 -10.88 5.05
N ARG A 47 -6.86 -10.15 4.03
CA ARG A 47 -7.47 -10.76 2.84
C ARG A 47 -6.42 -11.22 1.83
N GLU A 48 -5.39 -10.40 1.60
CA GLU A 48 -4.45 -10.62 0.52
C GLU A 48 -3.08 -11.12 0.97
N ALA A 49 -2.76 -11.02 2.24
CA ALA A 49 -1.47 -11.44 2.80
C ALA A 49 -0.29 -10.91 1.97
N PRO A 50 -0.15 -9.59 1.82
CA PRO A 50 0.94 -9.04 1.02
C PRO A 50 2.31 -9.37 1.61
N GLN A 51 3.29 -9.56 0.73
CA GLN A 51 4.65 -9.85 1.15
C GLN A 51 5.38 -8.59 1.62
N VAL A 52 5.00 -7.43 1.10
CA VAL A 52 5.64 -6.16 1.43
C VAL A 52 4.57 -5.13 1.75
N ALA A 53 4.79 -4.32 2.77
CA ALA A 53 3.90 -3.23 3.10
C ALA A 53 4.69 -1.95 3.32
N VAL A 54 4.27 -0.88 2.65
CA VAL A 54 4.80 0.46 2.86
C VAL A 54 3.75 1.22 3.64
N LEU A 55 4.08 1.59 4.88
CA LEU A 55 3.12 2.22 5.78
C LEU A 55 3.59 3.63 6.12
N ASP A 56 2.80 4.61 5.72
CA ASP A 56 3.06 6.01 6.05
C ASP A 56 1.74 6.65 6.46
N ILE A 57 1.26 6.24 7.61
CA ILE A 57 -0.03 6.67 8.14
C ILE A 57 0.20 7.36 9.47
N GLU A 58 -0.33 8.57 9.60
CA GLU A 58 -0.36 9.25 10.89
C GLU A 58 -1.59 8.78 11.64
N MET A 59 -1.37 8.02 12.69
CA MET A 59 -2.45 7.45 13.49
C MET A 59 -2.17 7.70 14.96
N PRO A 60 -2.57 8.86 15.45
CA PRO A 60 -2.25 9.25 16.83
C PRO A 60 -2.85 8.33 17.90
N GLU A 61 -3.83 7.52 17.55
CA GLU A 61 -4.45 6.61 18.50
C GLU A 61 -3.78 5.24 18.60
N ILE A 62 -2.76 5.02 17.84
CA ILE A 62 -2.09 3.72 17.88
C ILE A 62 -0.85 3.76 18.73
#